data_b3d1a159c96dd570378c486f54687e23
#
_entry.id   b3d1a159c96dd570378c486f54687e23
#
_cell.length_a   1.000
_cell.length_b   1.000
_cell.length_c   1.000
_cell.angle_alpha   90.00
_cell.angle_beta   90.00
_cell.angle_gamma   90.00
#
_symmetry.space_group_name_H-M   'P 1'
#
loop_
_entity.id
_entity.type
_entity.pdbx_description
1 polymer ?
#
loop_
_entity_poly.entity_id
_entity_poly.type
_entity_poly.pdbx_seq_one_letter_code
_entity_poly.pdbx_strand_id
1 'polypeptide(L)' 'MNHMPPAPRKFYVTAIDGPRVHFLAGPYDTLLLAEAQVDTVRTLACDFEQNASAGRAHFMAYGVTRTTGGHKTALGVK' A
#
# COMPACT_ATOMS: atom_id res chain seq x y z
N MET A 1 35.57 -7.81 -7.55
CA MET A 1 34.17 -8.27 -7.46
C MET A 1 33.24 -7.08 -7.60
N ASN A 2 32.30 -7.17 -8.49
CA ASN A 2 31.37 -6.08 -8.72
C ASN A 2 30.24 -6.10 -7.70
N HIS A 3 30.12 -5.03 -6.97
CA HIS A 3 28.97 -4.84 -6.11
C HIS A 3 27.93 -4.06 -6.87
N MET A 4 26.83 -4.70 -7.17
CA MET A 4 25.68 -3.96 -7.63
C MET A 4 25.02 -3.33 -6.41
N PRO A 5 24.74 -2.01 -6.44
CA PRO A 5 23.97 -1.44 -5.35
C PRO A 5 22.61 -2.13 -5.27
N PRO A 6 22.07 -2.31 -4.06
CA PRO A 6 20.74 -2.87 -3.93
C PRO A 6 19.73 -2.00 -4.67
N ALA A 7 18.71 -2.62 -5.23
CA ALA A 7 17.62 -1.87 -5.87
C ALA A 7 17.03 -0.87 -4.88
N PRO A 8 16.66 0.35 -5.33
CA PRO A 8 16.04 1.33 -4.44
C PRO A 8 14.79 0.74 -3.78
N ARG A 9 14.70 0.93 -2.48
CA ARG A 9 13.51 0.53 -1.75
C ARG A 9 12.43 1.59 -1.91
N LYS A 10 11.22 1.11 -2.09
CA LYS A 10 10.04 1.94 -2.16
C LYS A 10 9.06 1.50 -1.08
N PHE A 11 8.14 2.39 -0.76
CA PHE A 11 7.17 2.16 0.29
C PHE A 11 5.77 2.27 -0.28
N TYR A 12 4.93 1.33 0.11
CA TYR A 12 3.54 1.28 -0.36
C TYR A 12 2.61 1.24 0.85
N VAL A 13 1.48 1.88 0.73
CA VAL A 13 0.39 1.62 1.67
C VAL A 13 -0.29 0.32 1.25
N THR A 14 -0.36 -0.61 2.17
CA THR A 14 -0.89 -1.94 1.92
C THR A 14 -1.99 -2.27 2.92
N ALA A 15 -2.87 -3.16 2.51
CA ALA A 15 -3.88 -3.74 3.39
C ALA A 15 -3.66 -5.25 3.45
N ILE A 16 -3.72 -5.80 4.64
CA ILE A 16 -3.57 -7.23 4.87
C ILE A 16 -4.93 -7.81 5.18
N ASP A 17 -5.32 -8.81 4.39
CA ASP A 17 -6.59 -9.51 4.52
C ASP A 17 -6.28 -11.01 4.60
N GLY A 18 -6.10 -11.52 5.82
CA GLY A 18 -5.67 -12.88 6.04
C GLY A 18 -4.29 -13.12 5.40
N PRO A 19 -4.16 -14.12 4.51
CA PRO A 19 -2.89 -14.39 3.83
C PRO A 19 -2.61 -13.45 2.65
N ARG A 20 -3.53 -12.55 2.32
CA ARG A 20 -3.41 -11.68 1.14
C ARG A 20 -2.89 -10.31 1.54
N VAL A 21 -2.00 -9.78 0.70
CA VAL A 21 -1.48 -8.42 0.83
C VAL A 21 -1.91 -7.65 -0.42
N HIS A 22 -2.62 -6.55 -0.20
CA HIS A 22 -3.08 -5.69 -1.28
C HIS A 22 -2.26 -4.41 -1.30
N PHE A 23 -1.62 -4.11 -2.42
CA PHE A 23 -0.91 -2.85 -2.61
C PHE A 23 -1.92 -1.80 -3.04
N LEU A 24 -2.16 -0.82 -2.20
CA LEU A 24 -3.23 0.17 -2.41
C LEU A 24 -2.73 1.44 -3.05
N ALA A 25 -1.62 1.99 -2.59
CA ALA A 25 -1.08 3.27 -3.04
C ALA A 25 0.44 3.27 -2.98
N GLY A 26 1.04 4.12 -3.78
CA GLY A 26 2.48 4.26 -3.90
C GLY A 26 2.94 4.13 -5.34
N PRO A 27 4.24 4.02 -5.58
CA PRO A 27 5.33 3.96 -4.60
C PRO A 27 5.65 5.33 -4.00
N TYR A 28 5.97 5.34 -2.71
CA TYR A 28 6.48 6.52 -2.01
C TYR A 28 7.97 6.37 -1.79
N ASP A 29 8.69 7.48 -1.81
CA ASP A 29 10.15 7.45 -1.70
C ASP A 29 10.64 7.21 -0.29
N THR A 30 9.86 7.56 0.72
CA THR A 30 10.24 7.41 2.12
C THR A 30 9.13 6.75 2.93
N LEU A 31 9.53 6.12 4.03
CA LEU A 31 8.59 5.56 4.99
C LEU A 31 7.65 6.64 5.54
N LEU A 32 8.19 7.81 5.85
CA LEU A 32 7.40 8.90 6.41
C LEU A 32 6.29 9.35 5.46
N LEU A 33 6.60 9.46 4.17
CA LEU A 33 5.60 9.82 3.16
C LEU A 33 4.50 8.77 3.09
N ALA A 34 4.86 7.48 3.10
CA ALA A 34 3.89 6.41 3.05
C ALA A 34 3.03 6.37 4.31
N GLU A 35 3.64 6.50 5.49
CA GLU A 35 2.89 6.50 6.75
C GLU A 35 1.89 7.66 6.82
N ALA A 36 2.28 8.83 6.29
CA ALA A 36 1.39 9.98 6.27
C ALA A 36 0.14 9.75 5.42
N GLN A 37 0.16 8.78 4.52
CA GLN A 37 -0.95 8.50 3.63
C GLN A 37 -1.84 7.34 4.09
N VAL A 38 -1.45 6.62 5.13
CA VAL A 38 -2.19 5.41 5.55
C VAL A 38 -3.66 5.71 5.84
N ASP A 39 -3.94 6.74 6.62
CA ASP A 39 -5.32 7.06 6.99
C ASP A 39 -6.15 7.50 5.78
N THR A 40 -5.58 8.33 4.91
CA THR A 40 -6.24 8.77 3.68
C THR A 40 -6.55 7.58 2.77
N VAL A 41 -5.57 6.71 2.58
CA VAL A 41 -5.71 5.54 1.73
C VAL A 41 -6.74 4.57 2.31
N ARG A 42 -6.71 4.37 3.62
CA ARG A 42 -7.71 3.54 4.30
C ARG A 42 -9.12 4.07 4.07
N THR A 43 -9.30 5.38 4.20
CA THR A 43 -10.60 6.01 3.97
C THR A 43 -11.06 5.79 2.52
N LEU A 44 -10.16 5.99 1.55
CA LEU A 44 -10.48 5.75 0.14
C LEU A 44 -10.84 4.29 -0.11
N ALA A 45 -10.12 3.35 0.49
CA ALA A 45 -10.40 1.93 0.32
C ALA A 45 -11.76 1.56 0.91
N CYS A 46 -12.09 2.09 2.08
CA CYS A 46 -13.39 1.85 2.71
C CYS A 46 -14.53 2.43 1.89
N ASP A 47 -14.37 3.63 1.35
CA ASP A 47 -15.38 4.26 0.51
C ASP A 47 -15.58 3.46 -0.78
N PHE A 48 -14.49 3.05 -1.41
CA PHE A 48 -14.55 2.23 -2.62
C PHE A 48 -15.27 0.91 -2.37
N GLU A 49 -14.93 0.25 -1.26
CA GLU A 49 -15.51 -1.04 -0.89
C GLU A 49 -17.00 -0.96 -0.59
N GLN A 50 -17.46 0.13 0.01
CA GLN A 50 -18.88 0.32 0.30
C GLN A 50 -19.74 0.32 -0.95
N ASN A 51 -19.16 0.70 -2.07
CA ASN A 51 -19.88 0.72 -3.34
C ASN A 51 -19.83 -0.62 -4.06
N ALA A 52 -18.94 -1.52 -3.66
CA ALA A 52 -18.66 -2.76 -4.38
C ALA A 52 -19.04 -4.01 -3.59
N SER A 53 -18.88 -4.02 -2.28
CA SER A 53 -19.17 -5.18 -1.45
C SER A 53 -19.23 -4.80 0.03
N ALA A 54 -19.58 -5.74 0.86
CA ALA A 54 -20.07 -5.52 2.21
C ALA A 54 -19.00 -5.18 3.26
N GLY A 55 -18.29 -4.08 3.09
CA GLY A 55 -17.47 -3.52 4.18
C GLY A 55 -16.22 -4.32 4.54
N ARG A 56 -15.70 -5.14 3.65
CA ARG A 56 -14.52 -5.96 3.90
C ARG A 56 -13.30 -5.12 4.25
N ALA A 57 -13.17 -3.96 3.60
CA ALA A 57 -12.04 -3.07 3.84
C ALA A 57 -11.94 -2.60 5.29
N HIS A 58 -13.04 -2.57 6.03
CA HIS A 58 -13.03 -2.19 7.45
C HIS A 58 -12.33 -3.21 8.35
N PHE A 59 -12.17 -4.44 7.88
CA PHE A 59 -11.60 -5.53 8.65
C PHE A 59 -10.16 -5.85 8.28
N MET A 60 -9.59 -5.11 7.33
CA MET A 60 -8.20 -5.29 6.94
C MET A 60 -7.26 -4.52 7.86
N ALA A 61 -6.04 -5.01 7.98
CA ALA A 61 -4.98 -4.28 8.68
C ALA A 61 -4.23 -3.41 7.68
N TYR A 62 -4.18 -2.11 7.90
CA TYR A 62 -3.52 -1.16 7.02
C TYR A 62 -2.16 -0.77 7.56
N GLY A 63 -1.20 -0.63 6.69
CA GLY A 63 0.15 -0.25 7.07
C GLY A 63 1.01 0.04 5.85
N VAL A 64 2.32 0.01 6.05
CA VAL A 64 3.30 0.28 5.02
C VAL A 64 4.15 -0.95 4.77
N THR A 65 4.34 -1.27 3.49
CA THR A 65 5.24 -2.35 3.06
C THR A 65 6.40 -1.75 2.29
N ARG A 66 7.62 -2.13 2.67
CA ARG A 66 8.84 -1.76 1.96
C ARG A 66 9.21 -2.86 0.96
N THR A 67 9.40 -2.47 -0.29
CA THR A 67 9.75 -3.41 -1.34
C THR A 67 10.54 -2.71 -2.45
N THR A 68 10.93 -3.44 -3.47
CA THR A 68 11.73 -2.88 -4.57
C THR A 68 10.94 -2.00 -5.53
N GLY A 69 9.65 -1.95 -5.43
CA GLY A 69 8.81 -1.17 -6.33
C GLY A 69 8.25 -2.02 -7.47
N GLY A 70 7.60 -1.37 -8.42
CA GLY A 70 7.02 -2.04 -9.58
C GLY A 70 5.69 -2.73 -9.34
N HIS A 71 5.10 -2.56 -8.17
CA HIS A 71 3.79 -3.14 -7.87
C HIS A 71 2.67 -2.26 -8.40
N LYS A 72 1.66 -2.91 -8.98
CA LYS A 72 0.43 -2.21 -9.32
C LYS A 72 -0.36 -1.93 -8.04
N THR A 73 -0.96 -0.76 -7.99
CA THR A 73 -1.75 -0.36 -6.82
C THR A 73 -3.22 -0.30 -7.17
N ALA A 74 -4.05 -0.78 -6.24
CA ALA A 74 -5.48 -0.88 -6.46
C ALA A 74 -6.15 0.48 -6.63
N LEU A 75 -5.68 1.50 -5.89
CA LEU A 75 -6.28 2.83 -5.94
C LEU A 75 -5.62 3.74 -6.98
N GLY A 76 -4.42 3.41 -7.44
CA GLY A 76 -3.71 4.21 -8.44
C GLY A 76 -3.28 5.59 -7.96
N VAL A 77 -3.13 5.80 -6.66
CA VAL A 77 -2.74 7.09 -6.07
C VAL A 77 -1.43 6.98 -5.31
N LYS A 78 -0.81 8.13 -5.07
CA LYS A 78 0.40 8.24 -4.27
C LYS A 78 0.21 9.21 -3.12
#